data_c35086ee7e8a6c594a0e6a16c8ae68af
#
_entry.id   c35086ee7e8a6c594a0e6a16c8ae68af
#
_cell.length_a   1.000
_cell.length_b   1.000
_cell.length_c   1.000
_cell.angle_alpha   90.00
_cell.angle_beta   90.00
_cell.angle_gamma   90.00
#
_symmetry.space_group_name_H-M   'P 1'
#
loop_
_entity.id
_entity.type
_entity.pdbx_description
1 polymer ?
#
loop_
_entity_poly.entity_id
_entity_poly.type
_entity_poly.pdbx_seq_one_letter_code
_entity_poly.pdbx_strand_id
1 'polypeptide(L)'
;MADVISFTNAQITQLSHLFGDEIMTGSEINRVLTRVGIQDNSGASTKWRRLEYAFTERQNCDRAGNAILRFIQEVLAPVNYVQNQDAFEDRRSKLNGILSFSGIQYRADGQFERITVAKTIDDAQKRVQSILPKLRQRGVHGRVLQYCTEELLKENYFHAVFEATKSLADRVRQ
;
A
#
# COMPACT_ATOMS: atom_id res chain seq x y z
N MET A 1 -20.54 -3.34 16.86
CA MET A 1 -20.13 -2.00 16.43
C MET A 1 -19.07 -2.18 15.35
N ALA A 2 -19.20 -1.55 14.19
CA ALA A 2 -18.13 -1.59 13.21
C ALA A 2 -16.94 -0.84 13.80
N ASP A 3 -15.78 -1.49 13.92
CA ASP A 3 -14.55 -0.84 14.37
C ASP A 3 -14.23 0.30 13.44
N VAL A 4 -14.28 1.51 13.97
CA VAL A 4 -13.94 2.73 13.24
C VAL A 4 -12.42 2.77 13.08
N ILE A 5 -11.95 2.80 11.83
CA ILE A 5 -10.52 2.94 11.55
C ILE A 5 -10.09 4.34 11.96
N SER A 6 -9.04 4.42 12.77
CA SER A 6 -8.37 5.66 13.14
C SER A 6 -6.86 5.49 12.97
N PHE A 7 -6.20 6.51 12.46
CA PHE A 7 -4.75 6.53 12.24
C PHE A 7 -4.06 7.25 13.40
N THR A 8 -2.93 6.73 13.84
CA THR A 8 -2.06 7.44 14.79
C THR A 8 -1.41 8.66 14.11
N ASN A 9 -0.93 9.62 14.91
CA ASN A 9 -0.20 10.77 14.35
C ASN A 9 0.98 10.34 13.49
N ALA A 10 1.75 9.33 13.93
CA ALA A 10 2.87 8.81 13.15
C ALA A 10 2.43 8.25 11.79
N GLN A 11 1.29 7.55 11.73
CA GLN A 11 0.74 7.05 10.47
C GLN A 11 0.27 8.20 9.56
N ILE A 12 -0.38 9.22 10.12
CA ILE A 12 -0.80 10.40 9.37
C ILE A 12 0.43 11.11 8.78
N THR A 13 1.49 11.30 9.57
CA THR A 13 2.74 11.89 9.09
C THR A 13 3.35 11.07 7.94
N GLN A 14 3.44 9.75 8.07
CA GLN A 14 3.98 8.87 7.02
C GLN A 14 3.10 8.87 5.75
N LEU A 15 1.78 8.83 5.88
CA LEU A 15 0.86 8.98 4.75
C LEU A 15 1.05 10.33 4.06
N SER A 16 1.22 11.39 4.84
CA SER A 16 1.40 12.75 4.31
C SER A 16 2.71 12.89 3.54
N HIS A 17 3.80 12.29 4.01
CA HIS A 17 5.06 12.23 3.27
C HIS A 17 4.92 11.40 1.99
N LEU A 18 4.32 10.22 2.07
CA LEU A 18 4.12 9.37 0.89
C LEU A 18 3.35 10.12 -0.21
N PHE A 19 2.22 10.74 0.12
CA PHE A 19 1.41 11.43 -0.88
C PHE A 19 1.98 12.80 -1.26
N GLY A 20 2.48 13.56 -0.30
CA GLY A 20 2.96 14.92 -0.53
C GLY A 20 4.31 14.99 -1.25
N ASP A 21 5.25 14.13 -0.88
CA ASP A 21 6.62 14.23 -1.40
C ASP A 21 6.86 13.31 -2.60
N GLU A 22 6.23 12.11 -2.63
CA GLU A 22 6.52 11.12 -3.66
C GLU A 22 5.46 11.02 -4.76
N ILE A 23 4.18 11.26 -4.45
CA ILE A 23 3.08 10.90 -5.37
C ILE A 23 2.48 12.12 -6.07
N MET A 24 2.23 13.21 -5.33
CA MET A 24 1.35 14.29 -5.79
C MET A 24 2.06 15.63 -5.95
N THR A 25 1.56 16.43 -6.89
CA THR A 25 1.86 17.87 -6.99
C THR A 25 0.94 18.69 -6.07
N GLY A 26 1.30 19.94 -5.79
CA GLY A 26 0.48 20.82 -4.95
C GLY A 26 -0.92 21.10 -5.52
N SER A 27 -1.06 21.18 -6.84
CA SER A 27 -2.35 21.37 -7.52
C SER A 27 -3.24 20.14 -7.45
N GLU A 28 -2.64 18.93 -7.56
CA GLU A 28 -3.37 17.68 -7.40
C GLU A 28 -3.89 17.51 -5.99
N ILE A 29 -3.09 17.87 -4.97
CA ILE A 29 -3.51 17.84 -3.57
C ILE A 29 -4.77 18.70 -3.39
N ASN A 30 -4.77 19.95 -3.87
CA ASN A 30 -5.94 20.82 -3.77
C ASN A 30 -7.18 20.19 -4.39
N ARG A 31 -7.04 19.68 -5.61
CA ARG A 31 -8.14 19.05 -6.34
C ARG A 31 -8.72 17.86 -5.60
N VAL A 32 -7.87 16.96 -5.10
CA VAL A 32 -8.32 15.75 -4.43
C VAL A 32 -8.92 16.07 -3.07
N LEU A 33 -8.29 16.91 -2.25
CA LEU A 33 -8.83 17.32 -0.95
C LEU A 33 -10.23 17.91 -1.11
N THR A 34 -10.42 18.81 -2.08
CA THR A 34 -11.75 19.40 -2.37
C THR A 34 -12.76 18.31 -2.76
N ARG A 35 -12.38 17.37 -3.64
CA ARG A 35 -13.26 16.30 -4.11
C ARG A 35 -13.73 15.38 -2.99
N VAL A 36 -12.87 15.06 -2.05
CA VAL A 36 -13.21 14.19 -0.90
C VAL A 36 -13.77 14.94 0.31
N GLY A 37 -13.93 16.27 0.20
CA GLY A 37 -14.50 17.11 1.24
C GLY A 37 -13.59 17.33 2.45
N ILE A 38 -12.26 17.29 2.25
CA ILE A 38 -11.27 17.64 3.27
C ILE A 38 -10.81 19.08 3.03
N GLN A 39 -10.88 19.94 4.05
CA GLN A 39 -10.41 21.31 3.99
C GLN A 39 -8.93 21.39 4.33
N ASP A 40 -8.19 22.22 3.58
CA ASP A 40 -6.80 22.56 3.89
C ASP A 40 -6.73 24.00 4.39
N ASN A 41 -6.80 24.16 5.69
CA ASN A 41 -6.70 25.46 6.37
C ASN A 41 -5.32 25.65 7.01
N SER A 42 -4.31 24.86 6.61
CA SER A 42 -2.99 24.85 7.25
C SER A 42 -2.19 26.14 7.06
N GLY A 43 -2.40 26.84 5.94
CA GLY A 43 -1.52 27.94 5.52
C GLY A 43 -0.08 27.51 5.21
N ALA A 44 0.22 26.21 5.24
CA ALA A 44 1.55 25.69 5.03
C ALA A 44 1.94 25.69 3.54
N SER A 45 3.21 26.01 3.24
CA SER A 45 3.77 25.95 1.90
C SER A 45 4.21 24.54 1.48
N THR A 46 4.53 23.69 2.44
CA THR A 46 5.07 22.35 2.21
C THR A 46 3.93 21.35 2.01
N LYS A 47 3.97 20.58 0.93
CA LYS A 47 2.91 19.64 0.54
C LYS A 47 2.53 18.64 1.63
N TRP A 48 3.53 17.95 2.23
CA TRP A 48 3.25 16.96 3.27
C TRP A 48 2.66 17.60 4.55
N ARG A 49 3.11 18.81 4.94
CA ARG A 49 2.53 19.52 6.11
C ARG A 49 1.08 19.91 5.90
N ARG A 50 0.73 20.29 4.67
CA ARG A 50 -0.66 20.57 4.29
C ARG A 50 -1.54 19.35 4.47
N LEU A 51 -1.08 18.18 3.96
CA LEU A 51 -1.80 16.92 4.11
C LEU A 51 -1.89 16.47 5.56
N GLU A 52 -0.79 16.55 6.31
CA GLU A 52 -0.76 16.18 7.72
C GLU A 52 -1.79 16.98 8.54
N TYR A 53 -1.80 18.29 8.35
CA TYR A 53 -2.78 19.15 9.01
C TYR A 53 -4.21 18.79 8.58
N ALA A 54 -4.48 18.71 7.30
CA ALA A 54 -5.81 18.43 6.75
C ALA A 54 -6.35 17.06 7.20
N PHE A 55 -5.52 16.04 7.22
CA PHE A 55 -5.89 14.70 7.67
C PHE A 55 -6.14 14.66 9.18
N THR A 56 -5.28 15.30 9.97
CA THR A 56 -5.43 15.38 11.43
C THR A 56 -6.73 16.09 11.80
N GLU A 57 -6.97 17.27 11.26
CA GLU A 57 -8.19 18.04 11.51
C GLU A 57 -9.44 17.26 11.12
N ARG A 58 -9.41 16.66 9.91
CA ARG A 58 -10.57 15.91 9.43
C ARG A 58 -10.85 14.68 10.26
N GLN A 59 -9.82 13.91 10.64
CA GLN A 59 -9.98 12.74 11.49
C GLN A 59 -10.50 13.12 12.88
N ASN A 60 -10.02 14.22 13.45
CA ASN A 60 -10.48 14.72 14.76
C ASN A 60 -11.97 15.13 14.72
N CYS A 61 -12.37 15.83 13.64
CA CYS A 61 -13.78 16.20 13.46
C CYS A 61 -14.69 14.99 13.29
N ASP A 62 -14.31 14.04 12.45
CA ASP A 62 -15.11 12.84 12.14
C ASP A 62 -14.99 11.76 13.23
N ARG A 63 -13.98 11.82 14.09
CA ARG A 63 -13.55 10.74 15.00
C ARG A 63 -13.32 9.42 14.26
N ALA A 64 -12.90 9.50 13.00
CA ALA A 64 -12.73 8.38 12.09
C ALA A 64 -11.80 8.74 10.93
N GLY A 65 -11.00 7.77 10.46
CA GLY A 65 -10.11 7.92 9.31
C GLY A 65 -10.77 7.72 7.93
N ASN A 66 -12.10 7.63 7.86
CA ASN A 66 -12.81 7.31 6.62
C ASN A 66 -12.57 8.33 5.49
N ALA A 67 -12.40 9.60 5.83
CA ALA A 67 -12.08 10.64 4.84
C ALA A 67 -10.68 10.44 4.24
N ILE A 68 -9.72 10.01 5.06
CA ILE A 68 -8.35 9.67 4.61
C ILE A 68 -8.40 8.44 3.69
N LEU A 69 -9.19 7.42 4.02
CA LEU A 69 -9.37 6.27 3.15
C LEU A 69 -9.95 6.65 1.78
N ARG A 70 -10.95 7.54 1.75
CA ARG A 70 -11.50 8.07 0.48
C ARG A 70 -10.46 8.85 -0.32
N PHE A 71 -9.62 9.64 0.35
CA PHE A 71 -8.51 10.33 -0.30
C PHE A 71 -7.55 9.34 -0.95
N ILE A 72 -7.16 8.28 -0.24
CA ILE A 72 -6.29 7.22 -0.77
C ILE A 72 -6.92 6.56 -2.00
N GLN A 73 -8.21 6.21 -1.94
CA GLN A 73 -8.93 5.59 -3.07
C GLN A 73 -8.98 6.50 -4.30
N GLU A 74 -9.16 7.80 -4.11
CA GLU A 74 -9.19 8.76 -5.21
C GLU A 74 -7.81 8.90 -5.88
N VAL A 75 -6.73 8.98 -5.08
CA VAL A 75 -5.37 9.14 -5.62
C VAL A 75 -4.87 7.86 -6.28
N LEU A 76 -5.07 6.72 -5.62
CA LEU A 76 -4.58 5.42 -6.09
C LEU A 76 -5.67 4.60 -6.83
N ALA A 77 -6.70 5.25 -7.37
CA ALA A 77 -7.68 4.54 -8.19
C ALA A 77 -6.98 3.78 -9.33
N PRO A 78 -7.18 2.45 -9.49
CA PRO A 78 -6.45 1.64 -10.48
C PRO A 78 -6.58 2.18 -11.90
N VAL A 79 -7.71 2.82 -12.23
CA VAL A 79 -7.94 3.44 -13.54
C VAL A 79 -6.91 4.51 -13.89
N ASN A 80 -6.35 5.20 -12.89
CA ASN A 80 -5.33 6.24 -13.11
C ASN A 80 -3.97 5.66 -13.52
N TYR A 81 -3.79 4.34 -13.40
CA TYR A 81 -2.52 3.64 -13.59
C TYR A 81 -2.54 2.59 -14.69
N VAL A 82 -3.57 2.58 -15.54
CA VAL A 82 -3.71 1.58 -16.64
C VAL A 82 -2.46 1.51 -17.52
N GLN A 83 -1.78 2.64 -17.74
CA GLN A 83 -0.57 2.71 -18.56
C GLN A 83 0.74 2.57 -17.75
N ASN A 84 0.67 2.52 -16.41
CA ASN A 84 1.85 2.45 -15.54
C ASN A 84 1.59 1.59 -14.30
N GLN A 85 1.44 0.29 -14.54
CA GLN A 85 1.16 -0.69 -13.50
C GLN A 85 2.28 -0.78 -12.46
N ASP A 86 3.54 -0.63 -12.87
CA ASP A 86 4.69 -0.71 -11.96
C ASP A 86 4.65 0.43 -10.93
N ALA A 87 4.31 1.64 -11.35
CA ALA A 87 4.15 2.77 -10.44
C ALA A 87 2.98 2.55 -9.47
N PHE A 88 1.89 1.92 -9.92
CA PHE A 88 0.78 1.55 -9.04
C PHE A 88 1.23 0.58 -7.95
N GLU A 89 1.92 -0.49 -8.34
CA GLU A 89 2.36 -1.52 -7.40
C GLU A 89 3.40 -1.00 -6.40
N ASP A 90 4.35 -0.15 -6.83
CA ASP A 90 5.31 0.49 -5.92
C ASP A 90 4.60 1.36 -4.87
N ARG A 91 3.69 2.23 -5.32
CA ARG A 91 2.93 3.12 -4.44
C ARG A 91 2.01 2.35 -3.50
N ARG A 92 1.31 1.33 -4.01
CA ARG A 92 0.45 0.43 -3.23
C ARG A 92 1.24 -0.33 -2.18
N SER A 93 2.42 -0.80 -2.53
CA SER A 93 3.33 -1.52 -1.62
C SER A 93 3.76 -0.62 -0.46
N LYS A 94 4.24 0.60 -0.73
CA LYS A 94 4.62 1.59 0.28
C LYS A 94 3.44 1.95 1.20
N LEU A 95 2.27 2.19 0.60
CA LEU A 95 1.04 2.46 1.33
C LEU A 95 0.68 1.33 2.28
N ASN A 96 0.71 0.08 1.81
CA ASN A 96 0.36 -1.09 2.60
C ASN A 96 1.32 -1.33 3.78
N GLY A 97 2.58 -0.92 3.65
CA GLY A 97 3.52 -0.89 4.78
C GLY A 97 2.98 -0.04 5.94
N ILE A 98 2.47 1.16 5.65
CA ILE A 98 1.89 2.06 6.65
C ILE A 98 0.55 1.53 7.18
N LEU A 99 -0.35 1.11 6.27
CA LEU A 99 -1.69 0.65 6.60
C LEU A 99 -1.72 -0.64 7.42
N SER A 100 -0.70 -1.49 7.29
CA SER A 100 -0.59 -2.76 8.02
C SER A 100 -0.62 -2.58 9.54
N PHE A 101 -0.13 -1.46 10.05
CA PHE A 101 -0.20 -1.11 11.48
C PHE A 101 -1.61 -0.71 11.94
N SER A 102 -2.51 -0.41 11.01
CA SER A 102 -3.94 -0.20 11.28
C SER A 102 -4.79 -1.45 10.99
N GLY A 103 -4.18 -2.57 10.64
CA GLY A 103 -4.89 -3.81 10.34
C GLY A 103 -5.71 -3.75 9.05
N ILE A 104 -5.27 -2.96 8.09
CA ILE A 104 -5.89 -2.87 6.75
C ILE A 104 -4.83 -2.91 5.65
N GLN A 105 -5.26 -3.32 4.47
CA GLN A 105 -4.48 -3.21 3.24
C GLN A 105 -5.32 -2.67 2.09
N TYR A 106 -4.66 -2.01 1.14
CA TYR A 106 -5.23 -1.55 -0.11
C TYR A 106 -4.97 -2.57 -1.19
N ARG A 107 -6.03 -3.10 -1.80
CA ARG A 107 -5.96 -4.17 -2.81
C ARG A 107 -5.72 -3.60 -4.21
N ALA A 108 -5.33 -4.49 -5.13
CA ALA A 108 -5.12 -4.12 -6.54
C ALA A 108 -6.40 -3.66 -7.25
N ASP A 109 -7.59 -4.03 -6.74
CA ASP A 109 -8.89 -3.60 -7.25
C ASP A 109 -9.36 -2.24 -6.70
N GLY A 110 -8.53 -1.58 -5.88
CA GLY A 110 -8.86 -0.27 -5.30
C GLY A 110 -9.74 -0.34 -4.04
N GLN A 111 -9.92 -1.52 -3.46
CA GLN A 111 -10.70 -1.71 -2.23
C GLN A 111 -9.79 -1.92 -1.02
N PHE A 112 -10.31 -1.57 0.16
CA PHE A 112 -9.64 -1.89 1.42
C PHE A 112 -10.12 -3.24 1.96
N GLU A 113 -9.20 -3.97 2.55
CA GLU A 113 -9.44 -5.24 3.20
C GLU A 113 -8.84 -5.24 4.59
N ARG A 114 -9.51 -5.89 5.56
CA ARG A 114 -8.98 -6.07 6.91
C ARG A 114 -7.95 -7.19 6.92
N ILE A 115 -6.86 -6.93 7.62
CA ILE A 115 -5.77 -7.89 7.84
C ILE A 115 -5.39 -7.90 9.32
N THR A 116 -4.60 -8.89 9.74
CA THR A 116 -4.02 -8.89 11.09
C THR A 116 -3.11 -7.66 11.26
N VAL A 117 -3.20 -6.96 12.39
CA VAL A 117 -2.35 -5.79 12.68
C VAL A 117 -0.88 -6.20 12.71
N ALA A 118 -0.02 -5.48 12.00
CA ALA A 118 1.43 -5.66 12.11
C ALA A 118 1.91 -5.08 13.45
N LYS A 119 2.72 -5.85 14.18
CA LYS A 119 3.26 -5.43 15.47
C LYS A 119 4.70 -4.92 15.36
N THR A 120 5.40 -5.31 14.31
CA THR A 120 6.80 -4.96 14.07
C THR A 120 6.99 -4.44 12.64
N ILE A 121 8.12 -3.76 12.42
CA ILE A 121 8.53 -3.33 11.06
C ILE A 121 8.73 -4.55 10.16
N ASP A 122 9.29 -5.64 10.69
CA ASP A 122 9.50 -6.88 9.94
C ASP A 122 8.18 -7.50 9.49
N ASP A 123 7.15 -7.48 10.33
CA ASP A 123 5.80 -7.94 9.95
C ASP A 123 5.21 -7.09 8.83
N ALA A 124 5.39 -5.77 8.90
CA ALA A 124 4.95 -4.85 7.85
C ALA A 124 5.74 -5.06 6.55
N GLN A 125 7.06 -5.21 6.62
CA GLN A 125 7.93 -5.43 5.46
C GLN A 125 7.69 -6.78 4.77
N LYS A 126 7.47 -7.85 5.50
CA LYS A 126 7.11 -9.17 4.93
C LYS A 126 5.85 -9.09 4.06
N ARG A 127 4.89 -8.25 4.44
CA ARG A 127 3.65 -8.03 3.67
C ARG A 127 3.85 -7.14 2.45
N VAL A 128 4.74 -6.16 2.54
CA VAL A 128 5.12 -5.25 1.45
C VAL A 128 5.97 -5.98 0.41
N GLN A 129 6.87 -6.85 0.86
CA GLN A 129 7.72 -7.67 0.02
C GLN A 129 7.00 -8.96 -0.42
N SER A 130 5.85 -8.85 -1.05
CA SER A 130 5.39 -9.91 -1.91
C SER A 130 6.43 -10.06 -3.03
N ILE A 131 7.29 -11.07 -2.91
CA ILE A 131 8.34 -11.40 -3.90
C ILE A 131 7.70 -11.64 -5.29
N LEU A 132 6.43 -12.03 -5.32
CA LEU A 132 5.68 -12.33 -6.53
C LEU A 132 5.64 -11.21 -7.58
N PRO A 133 5.38 -9.93 -7.26
CA PRO A 133 5.46 -8.85 -8.25
C PRO A 133 6.86 -8.71 -8.83
N LYS A 134 7.90 -8.80 -7.99
CA LYS A 134 9.31 -8.72 -8.43
C LYS A 134 9.71 -9.90 -9.31
N LEU A 135 9.22 -11.09 -9.01
CA LEU A 135 9.48 -12.29 -9.82
C LEU A 135 8.73 -12.23 -11.17
N ARG A 136 7.50 -11.74 -11.19
CA ARG A 136 6.73 -11.50 -12.42
C ARG A 136 7.42 -10.47 -13.32
N GLN A 137 7.85 -9.36 -12.76
CA GLN A 137 8.58 -8.30 -13.48
C GLN A 137 9.88 -8.81 -14.09
N ARG A 138 10.57 -9.75 -13.44
CA ARG A 138 11.78 -10.41 -13.96
C ARG A 138 11.51 -11.51 -14.99
N GLY A 139 10.27 -11.70 -15.42
CA GLY A 139 9.90 -12.70 -16.40
C GLY A 139 10.04 -14.14 -15.92
N VAL A 140 9.97 -14.38 -14.61
CA VAL A 140 10.08 -15.72 -14.04
C VAL A 140 8.89 -16.57 -14.50
N HIS A 141 9.16 -17.78 -14.97
CA HIS A 141 8.17 -18.68 -15.54
C HIS A 141 7.02 -18.95 -14.56
N GLY A 142 5.76 -18.97 -15.05
CA GLY A 142 4.55 -19.07 -14.23
C GLY A 142 4.50 -20.26 -13.27
N ARG A 143 5.09 -21.40 -13.64
CA ARG A 143 5.22 -22.57 -12.73
C ARG A 143 6.08 -22.27 -11.50
N VAL A 144 7.22 -21.58 -11.67
CA VAL A 144 8.07 -21.17 -10.54
C VAL A 144 7.30 -20.23 -9.61
N LEU A 145 6.51 -19.30 -10.17
CA LEU A 145 5.66 -18.41 -9.41
C LEU A 145 4.59 -19.14 -8.59
N GLN A 146 4.06 -20.24 -9.10
CA GLN A 146 3.06 -21.07 -8.42
C GLN A 146 3.65 -21.74 -7.15
N TYR A 147 4.84 -22.29 -7.23
CA TYR A 147 5.53 -22.89 -6.07
C TYR A 147 5.95 -21.83 -5.04
N CYS A 148 6.42 -20.68 -5.49
CA CYS A 148 6.78 -19.57 -4.61
C CYS A 148 5.58 -19.05 -3.79
N THR A 149 4.34 -19.15 -4.28
CA THR A 149 3.17 -18.62 -3.59
C THR A 149 2.85 -19.36 -2.29
N GLU A 150 2.84 -20.70 -2.32
CA GLU A 150 2.49 -21.51 -1.16
C GLU A 150 3.57 -21.45 -0.07
N GLU A 151 4.83 -21.54 -0.45
CA GLU A 151 5.94 -21.56 0.50
C GLU A 151 6.25 -20.18 1.08
N LEU A 152 6.02 -19.11 0.32
CA LEU A 152 6.11 -17.75 0.84
C LEU A 152 5.04 -17.45 1.87
N LEU A 153 3.84 -17.99 1.71
CA LEU A 153 2.78 -17.86 2.72
C LEU A 153 3.12 -18.61 4.02
N LYS A 154 3.92 -19.65 3.95
CA LYS A 154 4.42 -20.42 5.11
C LYS A 154 5.69 -19.82 5.72
N GLU A 155 6.18 -18.68 5.22
CA GLU A 155 7.42 -18.02 5.65
C GLU A 155 8.69 -18.89 5.47
N ASN A 156 8.67 -19.90 4.62
CA ASN A 156 9.78 -20.80 4.36
C ASN A 156 10.43 -20.52 3.01
N TYR A 157 11.18 -19.42 2.93
CA TYR A 157 11.83 -18.97 1.69
C TYR A 157 12.84 -19.98 1.13
N PHE A 158 13.53 -20.70 2.00
CA PHE A 158 14.54 -21.67 1.58
C PHE A 158 13.90 -22.85 0.85
N HIS A 159 12.77 -23.34 1.36
CA HIS A 159 12.02 -24.40 0.73
C HIS A 159 11.38 -23.96 -0.59
N ALA A 160 10.87 -22.75 -0.66
CA ALA A 160 10.33 -22.19 -1.90
C ALA A 160 11.39 -22.14 -3.03
N VAL A 161 12.62 -21.72 -2.71
CA VAL A 161 13.74 -21.71 -3.67
C VAL A 161 14.13 -23.15 -4.07
N PHE A 162 14.16 -24.07 -3.12
CA PHE A 162 14.52 -25.48 -3.37
C PHE A 162 13.50 -26.15 -4.29
N GLU A 163 12.21 -26.03 -4.04
CA GLU A 163 11.16 -26.59 -4.90
C GLU A 163 11.10 -25.94 -6.29
N ALA A 164 11.36 -24.63 -6.38
CA ALA A 164 11.48 -23.96 -7.65
C ALA A 164 12.66 -24.48 -8.50
N THR A 165 13.82 -24.73 -7.88
CA THR A 165 14.99 -25.32 -8.58
C THR A 165 14.78 -26.75 -8.97
N LYS A 166 14.11 -27.55 -8.14
CA LYS A 166 13.73 -28.93 -8.44
C LYS A 166 12.80 -29.01 -9.66
N SER A 167 11.78 -28.16 -9.72
CA SER A 167 10.85 -28.10 -10.86
C SER A 167 11.54 -27.75 -12.20
N LEU A 168 12.61 -26.93 -12.15
CA LEU A 168 13.46 -26.62 -13.31
C LEU A 168 14.31 -27.81 -13.73
N ALA A 169 14.90 -28.53 -12.76
CA ALA A 169 15.73 -29.72 -13.02
C ALA A 169 14.93 -30.87 -13.67
N ASP A 170 13.69 -31.08 -13.21
CA ASP A 170 12.79 -32.09 -13.78
C ASP A 170 12.40 -31.79 -15.23
N ARG A 171 12.32 -30.49 -15.60
CA ARG A 171 12.01 -30.06 -16.97
C ARG A 171 13.19 -30.21 -17.93
N VAL A 172 14.41 -30.09 -17.44
CA VAL A 172 15.63 -30.26 -18.27
C VAL A 172 15.87 -31.75 -18.57
N ARG A 173 15.29 -32.67 -17.77
CA ARG A 173 15.41 -34.14 -17.94
C ARG A 173 14.33 -34.74 -18.85
N GLN A 174 13.31 -33.99 -19.23
CA GLN A 174 12.29 -34.34 -20.23
C GLN A 174 12.66 -33.82 -21.62
#